data_8b9c36a36688ec8290cf19d20727f710
#
_entry.id   8b9c36a36688ec8290cf19d20727f710
#
_cell.length_a   1.000
_cell.length_b   1.000
_cell.length_c   1.000
_cell.angle_alpha   90.00
_cell.angle_beta   90.00
_cell.angle_gamma   90.00
#
_symmetry.space_group_name_H-M   'P 1'
#
loop_
_entity.id
_entity.type
_entity.pdbx_description
1 polymer ?
#
loop_
_entity_poly.entity_id
_entity_poly.type
_entity_poly.pdbx_seq_one_letter_code
_entity_poly.pdbx_strand_id
1 'polypeptide(L)'
;NRLSIGLQSADEKELKYLGRIHSYDSFLKSYQRARQAGFKNINVDLMSALPGQDVHSWKTTLKKVMMLKPEHISAYSLIIEEGTPFFERFGEKSCGTAAAVPNGAGAPAKTAAEVAARAAVMTLPDLPDEDTDREMYHLTREMMAAQGYERYEISNYARKGYECRHNIGYWTGVEYLGLGLGASSYTYGYRYHNTENLQEYLSLNLYEGGAATRDIEELSLEDKMEEFMFTGLRMMKGVSGSEFLERFGLNMWNVYGDVLKKLEKQGLIEVEAPMVRLTEFGIDVSNVVLSEFLLDRN
;
A
#
# COMPACT_ATOMS: atom_id res chain seq x y z
N ASN A 1 -0.14 -16.49 -13.89
CA ASN A 1 -0.86 -17.45 -13.05
C ASN A 1 -1.70 -16.80 -11.93
N ARG A 2 -1.53 -15.48 -11.67
CA ARG A 2 -2.28 -14.65 -10.73
C ARG A 2 -2.82 -13.41 -11.46
N LEU A 3 -4.04 -13.01 -11.13
CA LEU A 3 -4.67 -11.80 -11.64
C LEU A 3 -5.09 -10.92 -10.47
N SER A 4 -4.87 -9.60 -10.56
CA SER A 4 -5.43 -8.61 -9.64
C SER A 4 -6.45 -7.75 -10.37
N ILE A 5 -7.61 -7.54 -9.77
CA ILE A 5 -8.71 -6.76 -10.36
C ILE A 5 -9.13 -5.69 -9.37
N GLY A 6 -8.95 -4.43 -9.75
CA GLY A 6 -9.37 -3.29 -8.96
C GLY A 6 -10.88 -3.08 -9.05
N LEU A 7 -11.60 -3.44 -8.00
CA LEU A 7 -13.02 -3.11 -7.83
C LEU A 7 -13.18 -1.77 -7.11
N GLN A 8 -12.42 -1.57 -6.05
CA GLN A 8 -12.43 -0.44 -5.12
C GLN A 8 -13.68 -0.41 -4.23
N SER A 9 -14.88 -0.38 -4.79
CA SER A 9 -16.15 -0.45 -4.08
C SER A 9 -17.22 -1.20 -4.90
N ALA A 10 -18.18 -1.82 -4.23
CA ALA A 10 -19.36 -2.41 -4.84
C ALA A 10 -20.58 -1.47 -4.82
N ASP A 11 -20.39 -0.19 -4.49
CA ASP A 11 -21.37 0.89 -4.57
C ASP A 11 -21.07 1.79 -5.77
N GLU A 12 -22.08 2.03 -6.60
CA GLU A 12 -21.95 2.79 -7.85
C GLU A 12 -21.67 4.29 -7.60
N LYS A 13 -22.10 4.84 -6.47
CA LYS A 13 -21.84 6.25 -6.13
C LYS A 13 -20.39 6.42 -5.70
N GLU A 14 -19.89 5.50 -4.87
CA GLU A 14 -18.49 5.50 -4.43
C GLU A 14 -17.53 5.34 -5.62
N LEU A 15 -17.85 4.45 -6.58
CA LEU A 15 -17.08 4.32 -7.82
C LEU A 15 -17.05 5.62 -8.63
N LYS A 16 -18.19 6.31 -8.73
CA LYS A 16 -18.27 7.62 -9.41
C LYS A 16 -17.44 8.69 -8.69
N TYR A 17 -17.44 8.71 -7.36
CA TYR A 17 -16.65 9.65 -6.57
C TYR A 17 -15.16 9.45 -6.80
N LEU A 18 -14.71 8.21 -6.98
CA LEU A 18 -13.34 7.86 -7.38
C LEU A 18 -13.02 8.13 -8.85
N GLY A 19 -13.97 8.63 -9.65
CA GLY A 19 -13.79 8.82 -11.08
C GLY A 19 -13.66 7.50 -11.86
N ARG A 20 -14.13 6.38 -11.31
CA ARG A 20 -14.07 5.09 -11.98
C ARG A 20 -15.13 4.97 -13.06
N ILE A 21 -14.71 4.49 -14.25
CA ILE A 21 -15.58 4.31 -15.40
C ILE A 21 -16.31 2.95 -15.41
N HIS A 22 -15.83 2.00 -14.60
CA HIS A 22 -16.44 0.68 -14.47
C HIS A 22 -17.55 0.67 -13.42
N SER A 23 -18.49 -0.25 -13.56
CA SER A 23 -19.54 -0.56 -12.59
C SER A 23 -19.25 -1.88 -11.88
N TYR A 24 -19.95 -2.15 -10.78
CA TYR A 24 -19.90 -3.46 -10.11
C TYR A 24 -20.28 -4.61 -11.07
N ASP A 25 -21.29 -4.40 -11.95
CA ASP A 25 -21.68 -5.40 -12.94
C ASP A 25 -20.58 -5.69 -13.97
N SER A 26 -19.87 -4.64 -14.43
CA SER A 26 -18.75 -4.84 -15.35
C SER A 26 -17.58 -5.56 -14.70
N PHE A 27 -17.32 -5.27 -13.42
CA PHE A 27 -16.36 -6.01 -12.61
C PHE A 27 -16.75 -7.50 -12.49
N LEU A 28 -18.01 -7.81 -12.17
CA LEU A 28 -18.49 -9.20 -12.08
C LEU A 28 -18.27 -9.97 -13.39
N LYS A 29 -18.59 -9.34 -14.53
CA LYS A 29 -18.32 -9.93 -15.84
C LYS A 29 -16.84 -10.22 -16.06
N SER A 30 -15.96 -9.29 -15.66
CA SER A 30 -14.50 -9.45 -15.78
C SER A 30 -13.99 -10.56 -14.85
N TYR A 31 -14.48 -10.61 -13.62
CA TYR A 31 -14.15 -11.66 -12.66
C TYR A 31 -14.58 -13.06 -13.18
N GLN A 32 -15.79 -13.18 -13.69
CA GLN A 32 -16.31 -14.42 -14.26
C GLN A 32 -15.50 -14.88 -15.49
N ARG A 33 -15.14 -13.94 -16.37
CA ARG A 33 -14.28 -14.24 -17.54
C ARG A 33 -12.89 -14.72 -17.09
N ALA A 34 -12.32 -14.11 -16.08
CA ALA A 34 -11.04 -14.56 -15.51
C ALA A 34 -11.13 -16.00 -14.98
N ARG A 35 -12.21 -16.34 -14.26
CA ARG A 35 -12.47 -17.72 -13.80
C ARG A 35 -12.65 -18.71 -14.97
N GLN A 36 -13.41 -18.33 -15.98
CA GLN A 36 -13.62 -19.15 -17.20
C GLN A 36 -12.30 -19.35 -17.98
N ALA A 37 -11.43 -18.33 -17.99
CA ALA A 37 -10.08 -18.44 -18.58
C ALA A 37 -9.10 -19.29 -17.76
N GLY A 38 -9.54 -19.82 -16.60
CA GLY A 38 -8.76 -20.76 -15.79
C GLY A 38 -7.90 -20.11 -14.69
N PHE A 39 -8.03 -18.84 -14.43
CA PHE A 39 -7.32 -18.21 -13.30
C PHE A 39 -7.86 -18.74 -11.97
N LYS A 40 -6.97 -19.39 -11.20
CA LYS A 40 -7.27 -19.96 -9.88
C LYS A 40 -6.73 -19.12 -8.73
N ASN A 41 -6.04 -18.03 -9.02
CA ASN A 41 -5.51 -17.07 -8.05
C ASN A 41 -5.90 -15.68 -8.51
N ILE A 42 -6.99 -15.16 -7.94
CA ILE A 42 -7.51 -13.82 -8.25
C ILE A 42 -7.49 -12.99 -6.98
N ASN A 43 -6.90 -11.81 -7.09
CA ASN A 43 -6.99 -10.76 -6.10
C ASN A 43 -8.09 -9.77 -6.49
N VAL A 44 -8.79 -9.25 -5.48
CA VAL A 44 -9.71 -8.11 -5.62
C VAL A 44 -9.21 -6.98 -4.72
N ASP A 45 -8.97 -5.80 -5.32
CA ASP A 45 -8.56 -4.62 -4.57
C ASP A 45 -9.79 -3.82 -4.16
N LEU A 46 -9.86 -3.45 -2.89
CA LEU A 46 -10.91 -2.69 -2.24
C LEU A 46 -10.35 -1.46 -1.54
N MET A 47 -11.11 -0.39 -1.52
CA MET A 47 -10.72 0.87 -0.89
C MET A 47 -11.81 1.32 0.08
N SER A 48 -11.44 1.49 1.35
CA SER A 48 -12.29 2.06 2.40
C SER A 48 -12.05 3.57 2.56
N ALA A 49 -12.78 4.17 3.48
CA ALA A 49 -12.71 5.60 3.80
C ALA A 49 -12.94 6.53 2.59
N LEU A 50 -13.79 6.12 1.66
CA LEU A 50 -14.17 6.92 0.50
C LEU A 50 -15.09 8.08 0.90
N PRO A 51 -15.14 9.19 0.11
CA PRO A 51 -16.07 10.27 0.38
C PRO A 51 -17.50 9.80 0.56
N GLY A 52 -18.11 10.13 1.70
CA GLY A 52 -19.48 9.74 2.05
C GLY A 52 -19.71 8.26 2.33
N GLN A 53 -18.66 7.44 2.38
CA GLN A 53 -18.75 6.04 2.76
C GLN A 53 -18.99 5.90 4.26
N ASP A 54 -19.84 4.96 4.65
CA ASP A 54 -20.06 4.56 6.04
C ASP A 54 -19.76 3.07 6.27
N VAL A 55 -19.74 2.66 7.52
CA VAL A 55 -19.48 1.26 7.93
C VAL A 55 -20.46 0.28 7.27
N HIS A 56 -21.72 0.70 7.04
CA HIS A 56 -22.75 -0.16 6.43
C HIS A 56 -22.46 -0.41 4.94
N SER A 57 -22.13 0.64 4.20
CA SER A 57 -21.72 0.56 2.80
C SER A 57 -20.47 -0.29 2.62
N TRP A 58 -19.46 -0.03 3.45
CA TRP A 58 -18.23 -0.83 3.46
C TRP A 58 -18.50 -2.32 3.74
N LYS A 59 -19.28 -2.61 4.77
CA LYS A 59 -19.71 -3.99 5.09
C LYS A 59 -20.43 -4.68 3.93
N THR A 60 -21.23 -3.92 3.18
CA THR A 60 -21.94 -4.42 2.01
C THR A 60 -20.97 -4.77 0.89
N THR A 61 -19.99 -3.92 0.63
CA THR A 61 -18.90 -4.17 -0.33
C THR A 61 -18.12 -5.44 0.03
N LEU A 62 -17.69 -5.57 1.29
CA LEU A 62 -16.99 -6.77 1.78
C LEU A 62 -17.81 -8.04 1.55
N LYS A 63 -19.10 -8.04 1.94
CA LYS A 63 -19.99 -9.19 1.75
C LYS A 63 -20.10 -9.60 0.28
N LYS A 64 -20.34 -8.64 -0.62
CA LYS A 64 -20.45 -8.90 -2.06
C LYS A 64 -19.19 -9.54 -2.62
N VAL A 65 -18.01 -9.06 -2.21
CA VAL A 65 -16.72 -9.60 -2.68
C VAL A 65 -16.43 -10.97 -2.09
N MET A 66 -16.65 -11.17 -0.81
CA MET A 66 -16.42 -12.46 -0.15
C MET A 66 -17.33 -13.58 -0.71
N MET A 67 -18.54 -13.24 -1.21
CA MET A 67 -19.41 -14.20 -1.91
C MET A 67 -18.79 -14.73 -3.20
N LEU A 68 -17.89 -13.99 -3.84
CA LEU A 68 -17.16 -14.42 -5.05
C LEU A 68 -16.02 -15.39 -4.74
N LYS A 69 -15.65 -15.49 -3.45
CA LYS A 69 -14.58 -16.34 -2.93
C LYS A 69 -13.23 -16.17 -3.68
N PRO A 70 -12.72 -14.94 -3.84
CA PRO A 70 -11.37 -14.77 -4.36
C PRO A 70 -10.35 -15.42 -3.42
N GLU A 71 -9.17 -15.74 -3.92
CA GLU A 71 -8.09 -16.31 -3.10
C GLU A 71 -7.37 -15.26 -2.28
N HIS A 72 -7.45 -14.00 -2.72
CA HIS A 72 -6.77 -12.86 -2.11
C HIS A 72 -7.65 -11.61 -2.17
N ILE A 73 -7.58 -10.77 -1.15
CA ILE A 73 -8.25 -9.47 -1.09
C ILE A 73 -7.24 -8.46 -0.54
N SER A 74 -7.04 -7.37 -1.28
CA SER A 74 -6.37 -6.18 -0.77
C SER A 74 -7.43 -5.20 -0.30
N ALA A 75 -7.36 -4.74 0.94
CA ALA A 75 -8.31 -3.77 1.51
C ALA A 75 -7.51 -2.70 2.26
N TYR A 76 -7.58 -1.48 1.77
CA TYR A 76 -6.82 -0.34 2.30
C TYR A 76 -7.66 0.93 2.28
N SER A 77 -7.39 1.83 3.22
CA SER A 77 -8.03 3.14 3.29
C SER A 77 -7.53 4.05 2.17
N LEU A 78 -8.39 4.97 1.72
CA LEU A 78 -8.04 5.99 0.74
C LEU A 78 -6.87 6.83 1.25
N ILE A 79 -5.78 6.85 0.49
CA ILE A 79 -4.62 7.73 0.74
C ILE A 79 -4.75 8.95 -0.15
N ILE A 80 -4.61 10.13 0.45
CA ILE A 80 -4.66 11.41 -0.27
C ILE A 80 -3.24 11.81 -0.67
N GLU A 81 -2.94 11.72 -1.95
CA GLU A 81 -1.62 12.03 -2.50
C GLU A 81 -1.54 13.48 -2.99
N GLU A 82 -0.42 14.16 -2.69
CA GLU A 82 -0.12 15.51 -3.20
C GLU A 82 -0.21 15.54 -4.74
N GLY A 83 -0.65 16.70 -5.26
CA GLY A 83 -0.78 16.90 -6.71
C GLY A 83 -2.04 16.27 -7.33
N THR A 84 -2.87 15.62 -6.53
CA THR A 84 -4.17 15.08 -7.00
C THR A 84 -5.32 16.03 -6.70
N PRO A 85 -6.44 15.98 -7.47
CA PRO A 85 -7.64 16.74 -7.13
C PRO A 85 -8.20 16.42 -5.73
N PHE A 86 -8.01 15.20 -5.25
CA PHE A 86 -8.38 14.81 -3.89
C PHE A 86 -7.57 15.56 -2.84
N PHE A 87 -6.28 15.78 -3.06
CA PHE A 87 -5.44 16.57 -2.17
C PHE A 87 -5.89 18.03 -2.08
N GLU A 88 -6.32 18.64 -3.19
CA GLU A 88 -6.87 20.00 -3.21
C GLU A 88 -8.14 20.13 -2.34
N ARG A 89 -8.94 19.08 -2.22
CA ARG A 89 -10.20 19.08 -1.45
C ARG A 89 -10.04 18.62 -0.01
N PHE A 90 -9.16 17.65 0.23
CA PHE A 90 -9.09 16.90 1.50
C PHE A 90 -7.70 16.96 2.16
N GLY A 91 -6.66 17.45 1.48
CA GLY A 91 -5.26 17.36 1.92
C GLY A 91 -4.98 17.99 3.28
N GLU A 92 -5.60 19.14 3.60
CA GLU A 92 -5.43 19.80 4.91
C GLU A 92 -6.06 18.99 6.07
N LYS A 93 -7.06 18.13 5.78
CA LYS A 93 -7.76 17.32 6.78
C LYS A 93 -7.12 15.95 6.99
N SER A 94 -6.31 15.48 6.04
CA SER A 94 -5.74 14.13 6.03
C SER A 94 -4.33 14.04 6.64
N CYS A 95 -3.80 15.12 7.18
CA CYS A 95 -2.43 15.18 7.71
C CYS A 95 -2.15 14.30 8.95
N GLY A 96 -3.11 13.44 9.37
CA GLY A 96 -2.99 12.55 10.53
C GLY A 96 -2.50 11.13 10.23
N THR A 97 -2.59 10.61 9.01
CA THR A 97 -2.44 9.16 8.77
C THR A 97 -1.46 8.72 7.67
N ALA A 98 -0.88 9.62 6.90
CA ALA A 98 0.14 9.21 5.91
C ALA A 98 1.32 10.20 5.93
N ALA A 99 2.52 9.68 6.17
CA ALA A 99 3.73 10.40 5.79
C ALA A 99 3.70 10.56 4.26
N ALA A 100 3.29 11.74 3.78
CA ALA A 100 3.36 12.07 2.37
C ALA A 100 4.83 12.05 1.95
N VAL A 101 5.19 11.18 1.03
CA VAL A 101 6.43 11.33 0.28
C VAL A 101 6.25 12.59 -0.58
N PRO A 102 7.07 13.64 -0.44
CA PRO A 102 6.87 14.87 -1.18
C PRO A 102 7.20 14.67 -2.65
N ASN A 103 6.17 14.60 -3.48
CA ASN A 103 6.31 14.70 -4.91
C ASN A 103 5.44 15.87 -5.43
N GLY A 104 6.11 16.98 -5.67
CA GLY A 104 5.79 18.04 -6.61
C GLY A 104 4.46 18.78 -6.46
N ALA A 105 4.54 20.09 -6.34
CA ALA A 105 3.41 21.04 -6.38
C ALA A 105 2.45 20.70 -7.54
N GLY A 106 1.15 20.64 -7.25
CA GLY A 106 0.10 20.35 -8.21
C GLY A 106 0.21 21.19 -9.48
N ALA A 107 0.49 20.55 -10.60
CA ALA A 107 0.58 21.24 -11.89
C ALA A 107 -0.78 21.85 -12.24
N PRO A 108 -0.82 23.05 -12.88
CA PRO A 108 -2.08 23.62 -13.35
C PRO A 108 -2.77 22.67 -14.30
N ALA A 109 -4.10 22.52 -14.16
CA ALA A 109 -4.89 21.67 -15.05
C ALA A 109 -4.68 22.07 -16.52
N LYS A 110 -4.19 21.13 -17.32
CA LYS A 110 -3.81 21.38 -18.72
C LYS A 110 -4.94 21.16 -19.71
N THR A 111 -6.01 20.46 -19.30
CA THR A 111 -7.13 20.09 -20.14
C THR A 111 -8.50 20.43 -19.53
N ALA A 112 -9.52 20.62 -20.38
CA ALA A 112 -10.89 20.83 -19.92
C ALA A 112 -11.42 19.64 -19.09
N ALA A 113 -10.96 18.43 -19.36
CA ALA A 113 -11.30 17.23 -18.59
C ALA A 113 -10.72 17.28 -17.17
N GLU A 114 -9.49 17.73 -17.00
CA GLU A 114 -8.87 17.92 -15.68
C GLU A 114 -9.58 19.01 -14.87
N VAL A 115 -9.96 20.12 -15.50
CA VAL A 115 -10.75 21.18 -14.84
C VAL A 115 -12.11 20.63 -14.37
N ALA A 116 -12.80 19.85 -15.21
CA ALA A 116 -14.07 19.22 -14.86
C ALA A 116 -13.91 18.20 -13.72
N ALA A 117 -12.85 17.39 -13.75
CA ALA A 117 -12.56 16.43 -12.70
C ALA A 117 -12.29 17.11 -11.35
N ARG A 118 -11.50 18.19 -11.33
CA ARG A 118 -11.27 19.00 -10.13
C ARG A 118 -12.56 19.62 -9.59
N ALA A 119 -13.40 20.20 -10.46
CA ALA A 119 -14.68 20.75 -10.05
C ALA A 119 -15.60 19.69 -9.44
N ALA A 120 -15.63 18.49 -10.02
CA ALA A 120 -16.41 17.37 -9.49
C ALA A 120 -15.94 16.94 -8.10
N VAL A 121 -14.62 16.84 -7.87
CA VAL A 121 -14.08 16.49 -6.56
C VAL A 121 -14.44 17.50 -5.47
N MET A 122 -14.50 18.80 -5.80
CA MET A 122 -14.87 19.85 -4.85
C MET A 122 -16.32 19.73 -4.33
N THR A 123 -17.19 19.00 -5.01
CA THR A 123 -18.59 18.77 -4.62
C THR A 123 -18.83 17.44 -3.92
N LEU A 124 -17.77 16.63 -3.70
CA LEU A 124 -17.88 15.36 -3.02
C LEU A 124 -18.29 15.52 -1.55
N PRO A 125 -18.95 14.53 -0.96
CA PRO A 125 -19.15 14.44 0.49
C PRO A 125 -17.80 14.48 1.22
N ASP A 126 -17.84 14.78 2.51
CA ASP A 126 -16.64 14.69 3.35
C ASP A 126 -16.18 13.22 3.49
N LEU A 127 -14.90 13.06 3.81
CA LEU A 127 -14.35 11.76 4.18
C LEU A 127 -14.94 11.31 5.53
N PRO A 128 -15.05 10.00 5.79
CA PRO A 128 -15.30 9.50 7.13
C PRO A 128 -14.26 10.07 8.12
N ASP A 129 -14.65 10.20 9.36
CA ASP A 129 -13.71 10.52 10.44
C ASP A 129 -12.78 9.33 10.74
N GLU A 130 -11.73 9.60 11.51
CA GLU A 130 -10.71 8.60 11.86
C GLU A 130 -11.30 7.39 12.62
N ASP A 131 -12.29 7.62 13.47
CA ASP A 131 -12.95 6.56 14.23
C ASP A 131 -13.75 5.64 13.32
N THR A 132 -14.45 6.20 12.35
CA THR A 132 -15.19 5.45 11.32
C THR A 132 -14.26 4.65 10.42
N ASP A 133 -13.13 5.23 9.96
CA ASP A 133 -12.14 4.50 9.17
C ASP A 133 -11.52 3.35 9.97
N ARG A 134 -11.20 3.58 11.23
CA ARG A 134 -10.70 2.55 12.14
C ARG A 134 -11.72 1.43 12.35
N GLU A 135 -13.02 1.76 12.54
CA GLU A 135 -14.10 0.77 12.63
C GLU A 135 -14.17 -0.07 11.34
N MET A 136 -14.09 0.56 10.17
CA MET A 136 -14.04 -0.16 8.88
C MET A 136 -12.85 -1.11 8.79
N TYR A 137 -11.67 -0.69 9.26
CA TYR A 137 -10.47 -1.52 9.27
C TYR A 137 -10.62 -2.76 10.16
N HIS A 138 -11.11 -2.58 11.40
CA HIS A 138 -11.35 -3.69 12.32
C HIS A 138 -12.44 -4.63 11.81
N LEU A 139 -13.54 -4.09 11.29
CA LEU A 139 -14.61 -4.86 10.65
C LEU A 139 -14.07 -5.72 9.50
N THR A 140 -13.16 -5.16 8.68
CA THR A 140 -12.53 -5.89 7.58
C THR A 140 -11.81 -7.12 8.10
N ARG A 141 -10.95 -6.97 9.10
CA ARG A 141 -10.21 -8.07 9.72
C ARG A 141 -11.15 -9.17 10.25
N GLU A 142 -12.16 -8.78 11.00
CA GLU A 142 -13.12 -9.72 11.60
C GLU A 142 -13.89 -10.51 10.53
N MET A 143 -14.42 -9.81 9.53
CA MET A 143 -15.20 -10.43 8.46
C MET A 143 -14.33 -11.34 7.59
N MET A 144 -13.09 -10.94 7.27
CA MET A 144 -12.15 -11.74 6.50
C MET A 144 -11.75 -13.01 7.26
N ALA A 145 -11.40 -12.89 8.55
CA ALA A 145 -11.07 -14.04 9.40
C ALA A 145 -12.21 -15.03 9.50
N ALA A 146 -13.45 -14.55 9.68
CA ALA A 146 -14.65 -15.41 9.71
C ALA A 146 -14.89 -16.18 8.39
N GLN A 147 -14.32 -15.75 7.29
CA GLN A 147 -14.40 -16.40 5.97
C GLN A 147 -13.11 -17.19 5.59
N GLY A 148 -12.18 -17.33 6.54
CA GLY A 148 -10.94 -18.11 6.37
C GLY A 148 -9.86 -17.41 5.55
N TYR A 149 -9.85 -16.07 5.55
CA TYR A 149 -8.72 -15.28 5.07
C TYR A 149 -7.84 -14.90 6.26
N GLU A 150 -6.54 -15.03 6.08
CA GLU A 150 -5.53 -14.60 7.04
C GLU A 150 -4.93 -13.27 6.60
N ARG A 151 -4.87 -12.30 7.50
CA ARG A 151 -4.12 -11.06 7.28
C ARG A 151 -2.64 -11.39 7.39
N TYR A 152 -1.86 -11.24 6.33
CA TYR A 152 -0.44 -11.52 6.35
C TYR A 152 0.43 -10.26 6.36
N GLU A 153 -0.14 -9.11 5.98
CA GLU A 153 0.41 -7.76 6.17
C GLU A 153 -0.74 -6.76 6.37
N ILE A 154 -0.44 -5.51 6.65
CA ILE A 154 -1.41 -4.49 7.11
C ILE A 154 -2.67 -4.41 6.24
N SER A 155 -2.52 -4.47 4.91
CA SER A 155 -3.59 -4.20 3.94
C SER A 155 -4.03 -5.43 3.13
N ASN A 156 -3.38 -6.58 3.30
CA ASN A 156 -3.61 -7.75 2.44
C ASN A 156 -4.03 -9.00 3.23
N TYR A 157 -5.07 -9.63 2.70
CA TYR A 157 -5.70 -10.82 3.24
C TYR A 157 -5.69 -11.93 2.20
N ALA A 158 -5.34 -13.13 2.59
CA ALA A 158 -5.26 -14.26 1.66
C ALA A 158 -5.79 -15.55 2.30
N ARG A 159 -6.28 -16.46 1.47
CA ARG A 159 -6.37 -17.86 1.88
C ARG A 159 -4.98 -18.43 2.01
N LYS A 160 -4.77 -19.34 2.93
CA LYS A 160 -3.46 -19.96 3.17
C LYS A 160 -2.82 -20.47 1.87
N GLY A 161 -1.60 -20.02 1.59
CA GLY A 161 -0.81 -20.35 0.40
C GLY A 161 -1.09 -19.49 -0.83
N TYR A 162 -1.95 -18.44 -0.69
CA TYR A 162 -2.25 -17.48 -1.75
C TYR A 162 -1.74 -16.06 -1.45
N GLU A 163 -0.89 -15.92 -0.44
CA GLU A 163 -0.20 -14.66 -0.14
C GLU A 163 0.58 -14.17 -1.36
N CYS A 164 0.56 -12.87 -1.60
CA CYS A 164 1.22 -12.29 -2.76
C CYS A 164 2.74 -12.24 -2.56
N ARG A 165 3.48 -13.16 -3.17
CA ARG A 165 4.94 -13.21 -3.08
C ARG A 165 5.61 -11.93 -3.55
N HIS A 166 5.04 -11.25 -4.54
CA HIS A 166 5.55 -9.97 -5.03
C HIS A 166 5.47 -8.90 -3.95
N ASN A 167 4.31 -8.75 -3.29
CA ASN A 167 4.15 -7.80 -2.18
C ASN A 167 5.04 -8.15 -0.99
N ILE A 168 5.11 -9.45 -0.63
CA ILE A 168 6.01 -9.93 0.42
C ILE A 168 7.46 -9.58 0.08
N GLY A 169 7.87 -9.70 -1.20
CA GLY A 169 9.20 -9.33 -1.65
C GLY A 169 9.55 -7.88 -1.32
N TYR A 170 8.64 -6.94 -1.56
CA TYR A 170 8.84 -5.54 -1.17
C TYR A 170 8.99 -5.37 0.35
N TRP A 171 8.11 -6.00 1.12
CA TRP A 171 8.13 -5.90 2.59
C TRP A 171 9.33 -6.59 3.24
N THR A 172 9.98 -7.49 2.53
CA THR A 172 11.17 -8.22 3.00
C THR A 172 12.47 -7.79 2.33
N GLY A 173 12.45 -6.70 1.56
CA GLY A 173 13.64 -6.13 0.93
C GLY A 173 14.28 -7.03 -0.14
N VAL A 174 13.46 -7.83 -0.86
CA VAL A 174 13.93 -8.62 -2.01
C VAL A 174 14.21 -7.68 -3.18
N GLU A 175 15.36 -7.84 -3.81
CA GLU A 175 15.71 -7.08 -5.00
C GLU A 175 14.74 -7.34 -6.16
N TYR A 176 14.45 -6.30 -6.94
CA TYR A 176 13.55 -6.37 -8.10
C TYR A 176 14.01 -5.46 -9.22
N LEU A 177 13.72 -5.87 -10.46
CA LEU A 177 13.98 -5.11 -11.67
C LEU A 177 12.67 -4.61 -12.27
N GLY A 178 12.53 -3.30 -12.40
CA GLY A 178 11.41 -2.64 -13.05
C GLY A 178 11.54 -2.66 -14.55
N LEU A 179 10.52 -3.13 -15.25
CA LEU A 179 10.48 -3.16 -16.71
C LEU A 179 9.42 -2.21 -17.24
N GLY A 180 9.80 -1.34 -18.16
CA GLY A 180 8.88 -0.40 -18.82
C GLY A 180 9.03 1.05 -18.35
N LEU A 181 8.19 1.90 -18.91
CA LEU A 181 8.11 3.34 -18.62
C LEU A 181 7.83 3.59 -17.14
N GLY A 182 8.62 4.46 -16.49
CA GLY A 182 8.45 4.86 -15.09
C GLY A 182 8.66 3.73 -14.06
N ALA A 183 9.07 2.53 -14.50
CA ALA A 183 9.19 1.39 -13.59
C ALA A 183 10.41 1.54 -12.66
N SER A 184 10.19 1.37 -11.35
CA SER A 184 11.23 1.43 -10.34
C SER A 184 11.94 0.10 -10.16
N SER A 185 13.21 0.15 -9.79
CA SER A 185 14.07 -0.99 -9.51
C SER A 185 14.78 -0.83 -8.17
N TYR A 186 15.08 -1.95 -7.54
CA TYR A 186 15.99 -2.05 -6.41
C TYR A 186 16.92 -3.23 -6.65
N THR A 187 18.18 -2.99 -6.99
CA THR A 187 19.16 -4.04 -7.31
C THR A 187 20.56 -3.64 -6.84
N TYR A 188 21.28 -4.59 -6.26
CA TYR A 188 22.66 -4.40 -5.78
C TYR A 188 22.82 -3.23 -4.79
N GLY A 189 21.76 -2.94 -4.03
CA GLY A 189 21.77 -1.82 -3.08
C GLY A 189 21.50 -0.45 -3.70
N TYR A 190 21.18 -0.39 -4.99
CA TYR A 190 20.80 0.84 -5.70
C TYR A 190 19.30 0.87 -5.96
N ARG A 191 18.70 2.03 -5.77
CA ARG A 191 17.33 2.34 -6.18
C ARG A 191 17.39 3.28 -7.38
N TYR A 192 16.53 3.02 -8.35
CA TYR A 192 16.43 3.85 -9.56
C TYR A 192 15.09 3.59 -10.25
N HIS A 193 14.71 4.47 -11.16
CA HIS A 193 13.53 4.24 -12.00
C HIS A 193 13.85 4.52 -13.48
N ASN A 194 13.01 3.98 -14.35
CA ASN A 194 13.06 4.31 -15.77
C ASN A 194 12.41 5.67 -16.01
N THR A 195 12.81 6.36 -17.09
CA THR A 195 12.19 7.64 -17.49
C THR A 195 10.67 7.53 -17.54
N GLU A 196 9.98 8.56 -17.05
CA GLU A 196 8.52 8.70 -17.13
C GLU A 196 8.06 9.35 -18.44
N ASN A 197 8.99 9.86 -19.23
CA ASN A 197 8.69 10.48 -20.52
C ASN A 197 8.57 9.42 -21.61
N LEU A 198 7.34 9.23 -22.12
CA LEU A 198 7.05 8.23 -23.16
C LEU A 198 7.85 8.44 -24.43
N GLN A 199 8.03 9.69 -24.89
CA GLN A 199 8.76 9.99 -26.13
C GLN A 199 10.26 9.66 -25.98
N GLU A 200 10.82 10.02 -24.84
CA GLU A 200 12.19 9.65 -24.50
C GLU A 200 12.33 8.13 -24.43
N TYR A 201 11.44 7.44 -23.71
CA TYR A 201 11.47 5.98 -23.58
C TYR A 201 11.40 5.27 -24.94
N LEU A 202 10.54 5.73 -25.85
CA LEU A 202 10.42 5.17 -27.21
C LEU A 202 11.61 5.50 -28.13
N SER A 203 12.32 6.59 -27.86
CA SER A 203 13.51 6.98 -28.65
C SER A 203 14.80 6.30 -28.19
N LEU A 204 14.79 5.58 -27.05
CA LEU A 204 15.99 4.92 -26.52
C LEU A 204 16.49 3.82 -27.46
N ASN A 205 17.74 3.94 -27.88
CA ASN A 205 18.46 2.88 -28.57
C ASN A 205 19.34 2.12 -27.56
N LEU A 206 18.80 1.08 -26.98
CA LEU A 206 19.50 0.25 -25.98
C LEU A 206 20.74 -0.44 -26.53
N TYR A 207 20.82 -0.62 -27.87
CA TYR A 207 21.98 -1.22 -28.54
C TYR A 207 23.14 -0.24 -28.68
N GLU A 208 22.88 1.06 -28.61
CA GLU A 208 23.90 2.12 -28.71
C GLU A 208 24.22 2.76 -27.35
N GLY A 209 23.85 2.08 -26.24
CA GLY A 209 24.15 2.54 -24.89
C GLY A 209 23.17 3.57 -24.34
N GLY A 210 21.97 3.68 -24.92
CA GLY A 210 20.90 4.51 -24.37
C GLY A 210 20.41 3.94 -23.05
N ALA A 211 20.44 4.76 -21.98
CA ALA A 211 19.96 4.36 -20.66
C ALA A 211 18.57 4.98 -20.38
N ALA A 212 17.61 4.12 -20.04
CA ALA A 212 16.29 4.56 -19.56
C ALA A 212 16.33 5.03 -18.09
N THR A 213 17.37 4.66 -17.37
CA THR A 213 17.49 4.81 -15.92
C THR A 213 17.68 6.25 -15.47
N ARG A 214 16.96 6.65 -14.43
CA ARG A 214 16.99 7.98 -13.80
C ARG A 214 17.11 7.85 -12.29
N ASP A 215 17.57 8.91 -11.64
CA ASP A 215 17.61 9.09 -10.19
C ASP A 215 18.23 7.88 -9.47
N ILE A 216 19.45 7.51 -9.89
CA ILE A 216 20.18 6.39 -9.31
C ILE A 216 20.68 6.80 -7.93
N GLU A 217 20.19 6.13 -6.90
CA GLU A 217 20.56 6.35 -5.51
C GLU A 217 21.18 5.07 -4.92
N GLU A 218 22.35 5.20 -4.32
CA GLU A 218 22.95 4.15 -3.51
C GLU A 218 22.42 4.24 -2.10
N LEU A 219 21.72 3.20 -1.64
CA LEU A 219 21.22 3.18 -0.27
C LEU A 219 22.38 2.96 0.71
N SER A 220 22.49 3.83 1.70
CA SER A 220 23.44 3.68 2.82
C SER A 220 23.11 2.44 3.66
N LEU A 221 23.98 2.11 4.60
CA LEU A 221 23.69 1.04 5.57
C LEU A 221 22.51 1.42 6.45
N GLU A 222 22.45 2.67 6.85
CA GLU A 222 21.37 3.24 7.66
C GLU A 222 20.03 3.14 6.91
N ASP A 223 19.95 3.57 5.66
CA ASP A 223 18.74 3.46 4.84
C ASP A 223 18.23 2.01 4.77
N LYS A 224 19.13 1.05 4.55
CA LYS A 224 18.82 -0.37 4.48
C LYS A 224 18.30 -0.93 5.82
N MET A 225 18.86 -0.47 6.94
CA MET A 225 18.40 -0.86 8.28
C MET A 225 17.02 -0.26 8.59
N GLU A 226 16.81 1.02 8.28
CA GLU A 226 15.53 1.71 8.42
C GLU A 226 14.45 1.00 7.62
N GLU A 227 14.70 0.73 6.33
CA GLU A 227 13.78 0.01 5.46
C GLU A 227 13.45 -1.39 5.96
N PHE A 228 14.44 -2.13 6.44
CA PHE A 228 14.22 -3.44 7.04
C PHE A 228 13.19 -3.37 8.19
N MET A 229 13.30 -2.34 9.03
CA MET A 229 12.38 -2.16 10.15
C MET A 229 11.00 -1.72 9.67
N PHE A 230 10.90 -0.60 8.95
CA PHE A 230 9.57 -0.05 8.65
C PHE A 230 8.81 -0.83 7.55
N THR A 231 9.48 -1.49 6.60
CA THR A 231 8.79 -2.38 5.65
C THR A 231 8.48 -3.74 6.27
N GLY A 232 9.43 -4.30 7.01
CA GLY A 232 9.29 -5.62 7.61
C GLY A 232 8.23 -5.67 8.72
N LEU A 233 8.09 -4.61 9.53
CA LEU A 233 7.05 -4.50 10.56
C LEU A 233 5.62 -4.37 9.98
N ARG A 234 5.46 -4.10 8.68
CA ARG A 234 4.15 -4.21 8.02
C ARG A 234 3.64 -5.65 7.97
N MET A 235 4.55 -6.62 7.97
CA MET A 235 4.19 -8.04 7.98
C MET A 235 3.67 -8.46 9.36
N MET A 236 2.60 -9.26 9.40
CA MET A 236 2.05 -9.77 10.68
C MET A 236 3.05 -10.65 11.44
N LYS A 237 4.00 -11.28 10.74
CA LYS A 237 5.10 -12.01 11.36
C LYS A 237 6.16 -11.10 12.01
N GLY A 238 6.21 -9.81 11.62
CA GLY A 238 7.23 -8.86 12.07
C GLY A 238 8.62 -9.12 11.48
N VAL A 239 9.64 -8.62 12.18
CA VAL A 239 11.07 -8.70 11.82
C VAL A 239 11.84 -9.56 12.78
N SER A 240 12.95 -10.14 12.31
CA SER A 240 13.84 -11.00 13.11
C SER A 240 15.17 -10.30 13.38
N GLY A 241 15.55 -10.21 14.67
CA GLY A 241 16.89 -9.74 15.06
C GLY A 241 18.02 -10.63 14.56
N SER A 242 17.76 -11.93 14.35
CA SER A 242 18.74 -12.84 13.74
C SER A 242 18.96 -12.52 12.26
N GLU A 243 17.87 -12.23 11.52
CA GLU A 243 17.93 -11.81 10.12
C GLU A 243 18.60 -10.43 9.99
N PHE A 244 18.32 -9.51 10.90
CA PHE A 244 18.98 -8.21 10.96
C PHE A 244 20.50 -8.35 11.13
N LEU A 245 20.93 -9.21 12.08
CA LEU A 245 22.35 -9.47 12.30
C LEU A 245 23.02 -10.11 11.07
N GLU A 246 22.35 -11.05 10.41
CA GLU A 246 22.86 -11.70 9.20
C GLU A 246 23.03 -10.71 8.04
N ARG A 247 22.05 -9.79 7.86
CA ARG A 247 22.06 -8.82 6.74
C ARG A 247 23.06 -7.68 6.95
N PHE A 248 23.15 -7.17 8.18
CA PHE A 248 23.86 -5.91 8.45
C PHE A 248 25.13 -6.08 9.31
N GLY A 249 25.37 -7.27 9.86
CA GLY A 249 26.50 -7.52 10.76
C GLY A 249 26.39 -6.82 12.12
N LEU A 250 25.24 -6.20 12.41
CA LEU A 250 24.96 -5.43 13.62
C LEU A 250 23.83 -6.07 14.42
N ASN A 251 23.90 -5.96 15.74
CA ASN A 251 22.82 -6.42 16.59
C ASN A 251 21.68 -5.40 16.61
N MET A 252 20.45 -5.81 16.24
CA MET A 252 19.27 -4.95 16.18
C MET A 252 19.01 -4.21 17.50
N TRP A 253 19.24 -4.86 18.65
CA TRP A 253 19.06 -4.23 19.97
C TRP A 253 20.12 -3.18 20.30
N ASN A 254 21.31 -3.24 19.65
CA ASN A 254 22.32 -2.19 19.80
C ASN A 254 21.95 -0.95 18.98
N VAL A 255 21.26 -1.12 17.85
CA VAL A 255 20.85 -0.02 16.95
C VAL A 255 19.54 0.60 17.44
N TYR A 256 18.53 -0.22 17.70
CA TYR A 256 17.14 0.21 17.97
C TYR A 256 16.66 -0.06 19.40
N GLY A 257 17.54 -0.45 20.32
CA GLY A 257 17.16 -0.94 21.66
C GLY A 257 16.29 0.05 22.47
N ASP A 258 16.58 1.34 22.39
CA ASP A 258 15.80 2.36 23.12
C ASP A 258 14.44 2.60 22.48
N VAL A 259 14.37 2.61 21.14
CA VAL A 259 13.11 2.68 20.38
C VAL A 259 12.24 1.46 20.68
N LEU A 260 12.82 0.25 20.64
CA LEU A 260 12.09 -0.99 20.93
C LEU A 260 11.51 -0.99 22.36
N LYS A 261 12.31 -0.63 23.38
CA LYS A 261 11.84 -0.50 24.78
C LYS A 261 10.72 0.53 24.94
N LYS A 262 10.85 1.68 24.25
CA LYS A 262 9.84 2.73 24.26
C LYS A 262 8.51 2.23 23.70
N LEU A 263 8.54 1.64 22.51
CA LEU A 263 7.34 1.16 21.81
C LEU A 263 6.70 -0.05 22.51
N GLU A 264 7.49 -0.96 23.04
CA GLU A 264 7.02 -2.09 23.85
C GLU A 264 6.29 -1.62 25.12
N LYS A 265 6.90 -0.65 25.85
CA LYS A 265 6.28 -0.04 27.04
C LYS A 265 4.95 0.65 26.72
N GLN A 266 4.81 1.18 25.50
CA GLN A 266 3.57 1.81 25.02
C GLN A 266 2.54 0.77 24.53
N GLY A 267 2.89 -0.51 24.47
CA GLY A 267 2.04 -1.58 23.97
C GLY A 267 1.84 -1.55 22.45
N LEU A 268 2.75 -0.90 21.71
CA LEU A 268 2.68 -0.74 20.26
C LEU A 268 3.36 -1.89 19.50
N ILE A 269 4.35 -2.52 20.14
CA ILE A 269 5.05 -3.69 19.62
C ILE A 269 5.10 -4.80 20.67
N GLU A 270 5.27 -6.02 20.20
CA GLU A 270 5.61 -7.19 21.00
C GLU A 270 7.02 -7.63 20.66
N VAL A 271 7.84 -7.88 21.70
CA VAL A 271 9.22 -8.36 21.58
C VAL A 271 9.30 -9.77 22.13
N GLU A 272 9.32 -10.76 21.25
CA GLU A 272 9.55 -12.17 21.58
C GLU A 272 10.85 -12.60 20.87
N ALA A 273 12.00 -12.32 21.51
CA ALA A 273 13.31 -12.51 20.87
C ALA A 273 13.46 -13.88 20.18
N PRO A 274 13.90 -13.91 18.91
CA PRO A 274 14.49 -12.82 18.15
C PRO A 274 13.48 -11.96 17.37
N MET A 275 12.17 -12.17 17.55
CA MET A 275 11.11 -11.52 16.76
C MET A 275 10.61 -10.23 17.42
N VAL A 276 10.29 -9.26 16.57
CA VAL A 276 9.59 -8.01 16.91
C VAL A 276 8.44 -7.85 15.94
N ARG A 277 7.22 -7.61 16.44
CA ARG A 277 6.02 -7.40 15.62
C ARG A 277 5.15 -6.27 16.18
N LEU A 278 4.33 -5.67 15.34
CA LEU A 278 3.31 -4.73 15.77
C LEU A 278 2.21 -5.48 16.57
N THR A 279 1.71 -4.84 17.63
CA THR A 279 0.44 -5.23 18.26
C THR A 279 -0.72 -4.77 17.38
N GLU A 280 -1.96 -5.17 17.68
CA GLU A 280 -3.15 -4.63 17.00
C GLU A 280 -3.24 -3.11 17.18
N PHE A 281 -2.94 -2.61 18.38
CA PHE A 281 -2.89 -1.17 18.64
C PHE A 281 -1.74 -0.49 17.88
N GLY A 282 -0.58 -1.15 17.77
CA GLY A 282 0.55 -0.66 16.96
C GLY A 282 0.23 -0.60 15.46
N ILE A 283 -0.61 -1.52 14.97
CA ILE A 283 -1.08 -1.50 13.58
C ILE A 283 -2.00 -0.30 13.34
N ASP A 284 -2.90 0.01 14.25
CA ASP A 284 -3.81 1.16 14.15
C ASP A 284 -3.08 2.50 14.01
N VAL A 285 -1.90 2.61 14.62
CA VAL A 285 -1.04 3.80 14.57
C VAL A 285 0.30 3.52 13.88
N SER A 286 0.31 2.59 12.93
CA SER A 286 1.53 2.05 12.34
C SER A 286 2.45 3.11 11.74
N ASN A 287 1.90 4.15 11.12
CA ASN A 287 2.72 5.24 10.56
C ASN A 287 3.59 5.92 11.64
N VAL A 288 3.03 6.17 12.83
CA VAL A 288 3.77 6.74 13.97
C VAL A 288 4.82 5.75 14.47
N VAL A 289 4.45 4.47 14.60
CA VAL A 289 5.40 3.46 15.06
C VAL A 289 6.55 3.27 14.07
N LEU A 290 6.25 3.20 12.78
CA LEU A 290 7.25 2.97 11.74
C LEU A 290 8.21 4.15 11.58
N SER A 291 7.75 5.40 11.79
CA SER A 291 8.61 6.59 11.75
C SER A 291 9.64 6.65 12.89
N GLU A 292 9.42 5.98 14.01
CA GLU A 292 10.38 5.93 15.12
C GLU A 292 11.67 5.13 14.79
N PHE A 293 11.64 4.37 13.69
CA PHE A 293 12.82 3.60 13.24
C PHE A 293 13.73 4.36 12.27
N LEU A 294 13.42 5.62 11.96
CA LEU A 294 14.33 6.50 11.22
C LEU A 294 15.51 6.87 12.11
N LEU A 295 16.72 6.73 11.57
CA LEU A 295 17.94 7.04 12.27
C LEU A 295 18.32 8.52 12.07
N ASP A 296 18.77 9.17 13.14
CA ASP A 296 19.25 10.55 13.06
C ASP A 296 20.49 10.61 12.14
N ARG A 297 20.38 11.36 11.06
CA ARG A 297 21.51 11.65 10.17
C ARG A 297 22.30 12.83 10.74
N ASN A 298 23.43 12.54 11.42
CA ASN A 298 24.39 13.56 11.86
C ASN A 298 25.21 14.14 10.71
#